data_1858bc3111fdfcfc3810703506204602
#
_entry.id   1858bc3111fdfcfc3810703506204602
#
_cell.length_a   1.000
_cell.length_b   1.000
_cell.length_c   1.000
_cell.angle_alpha   90.00
_cell.angle_beta   90.00
_cell.angle_gamma   90.00
#
_symmetry.space_group_name_H-M   'P 1'
#
loop_
_entity.id
_entity.type
_entity.pdbx_description
1 polymer ?
#
loop_
_entity_poly.entity_id
_entity_poly.type
_entity_poly.pdbx_seq_one_letter_code
_entity_poly.pdbx_strand_id
1 'polypeptide(L)'
;MSIHSPSTDRLFQAILSLESVEECYRFFEDICTVKELRDMSQRLDTAFLIDEGVSYQKISEQIGVSTATISRVSRCLNYGAGGYREIIDRMKEADRED
;
A
#
# COMPACT_ATOMS: atom_id res chain seq x y z
N MET A 1 -10.73 7.35 -16.98
CA MET A 1 -10.65 5.91 -17.31
C MET A 1 -10.87 5.10 -16.05
N SER A 2 -11.79 4.16 -16.11
CA SER A 2 -12.09 3.30 -14.95
C SER A 2 -11.17 2.10 -14.92
N ILE A 3 -10.70 1.74 -13.72
CA ILE A 3 -9.93 0.51 -13.51
C ILE A 3 -10.86 -0.68 -13.25
N HIS A 4 -12.16 -0.43 -13.15
CA HIS A 4 -13.14 -1.49 -12.86
C HIS A 4 -13.37 -2.37 -14.10
N SER A 5 -13.30 -3.66 -13.90
CA SER A 5 -13.55 -4.65 -14.95
C SER A 5 -13.81 -6.01 -14.29
N PRO A 6 -14.47 -6.94 -15.00
CA PRO A 6 -14.63 -8.30 -14.47
C PRO A 6 -13.30 -8.98 -14.13
N SER A 7 -12.25 -8.70 -14.90
CA SER A 7 -10.91 -9.25 -14.64
C SER A 7 -10.33 -8.69 -13.34
N THR A 8 -10.44 -7.40 -13.13
CA THR A 8 -9.95 -6.76 -11.89
C THR A 8 -10.77 -7.21 -10.68
N ASP A 9 -12.08 -7.36 -10.86
CA ASP A 9 -12.95 -7.90 -9.79
C ASP A 9 -12.51 -9.29 -9.38
N ARG A 10 -12.18 -10.14 -10.34
CA ARG A 10 -11.70 -11.50 -10.06
C ARG A 10 -10.39 -11.47 -9.27
N LEU A 11 -9.46 -10.59 -9.65
CA LEU A 11 -8.22 -10.45 -8.93
C LEU A 11 -8.48 -10.07 -7.46
N PHE A 12 -9.34 -9.09 -7.24
CA PHE A 12 -9.63 -8.65 -5.88
C PHE A 12 -10.38 -9.71 -5.07
N GLN A 13 -11.26 -10.48 -5.69
CA GLN A 13 -11.89 -11.61 -5.03
C GLN A 13 -10.86 -12.66 -4.61
N ALA A 14 -9.87 -12.91 -5.47
CA ALA A 14 -8.78 -13.82 -5.15
C ALA A 14 -7.98 -13.32 -3.94
N ILE A 15 -7.65 -12.02 -3.93
CA ILE A 15 -6.92 -11.40 -2.81
C ILE A 15 -7.74 -11.52 -1.52
N LEU A 16 -9.05 -11.26 -1.60
CA LEU A 16 -9.92 -11.33 -0.43
C LEU A 16 -10.10 -12.76 0.11
N SER A 17 -9.75 -13.78 -0.67
CA SER A 17 -9.82 -15.17 -0.22
C SER A 17 -8.58 -15.60 0.55
N LEU A 18 -7.53 -14.80 0.56
CA LEU A 18 -6.29 -15.11 1.28
C LEU A 18 -6.53 -15.01 2.80
N GLU A 19 -6.00 -15.97 3.54
CA GLU A 19 -6.29 -16.10 4.97
C GLU A 19 -5.07 -15.89 5.88
N SER A 20 -3.87 -15.76 5.30
CA SER A 20 -2.66 -15.57 6.10
C SER A 20 -1.62 -14.79 5.33
N VAL A 21 -0.62 -14.27 6.05
CA VAL A 21 0.51 -13.57 5.43
C VAL A 21 1.28 -14.54 4.53
N GLU A 22 1.44 -15.80 4.95
CA GLU A 22 2.14 -16.80 4.15
C GLU A 22 1.43 -17.06 2.84
N GLU A 23 0.11 -17.11 2.84
CA GLU A 23 -0.66 -17.27 1.60
C GLU A 23 -0.49 -16.05 0.70
N CYS A 24 -0.45 -14.85 1.28
CA CYS A 24 -0.19 -13.64 0.51
C CYS A 24 1.17 -13.69 -0.18
N TYR A 25 2.22 -14.12 0.54
CA TYR A 25 3.55 -14.27 -0.05
C TYR A 25 3.51 -15.22 -1.24
N ARG A 26 2.90 -16.39 -1.09
CA ARG A 26 2.84 -17.38 -2.18
C ARG A 26 2.09 -16.83 -3.39
N PHE A 27 0.94 -16.21 -3.17
CA PHE A 27 0.14 -15.68 -4.27
C PHE A 27 0.85 -14.52 -4.99
N PHE A 28 1.39 -13.59 -4.22
CA PHE A 28 2.04 -12.42 -4.82
C PHE A 28 3.39 -12.75 -5.43
N GLU A 29 4.10 -13.76 -4.94
CA GLU A 29 5.31 -14.24 -5.61
C GLU A 29 5.01 -14.80 -6.99
N ASP A 30 3.83 -15.41 -7.17
CA ASP A 30 3.43 -15.93 -8.48
C ASP A 30 2.90 -14.85 -9.43
N ILE A 31 2.10 -13.91 -8.91
CA ILE A 31 1.39 -12.96 -9.76
C ILE A 31 2.16 -11.64 -10.00
N CYS A 32 3.08 -11.30 -9.13
CA CYS A 32 3.86 -10.06 -9.23
C CYS A 32 5.35 -10.35 -9.41
N THR A 33 6.06 -9.43 -10.04
CA THR A 33 7.52 -9.46 -10.00
C THR A 33 7.99 -8.99 -8.62
N VAL A 34 9.24 -9.33 -8.27
CA VAL A 34 9.85 -8.86 -7.03
C VAL A 34 9.84 -7.34 -6.96
N LYS A 35 10.12 -6.68 -8.09
CA LYS A 35 10.13 -5.21 -8.15
C LYS A 35 8.75 -4.63 -7.90
N GLU A 36 7.72 -5.22 -8.53
CA GLU A 36 6.34 -4.75 -8.34
C GLU A 36 5.90 -4.86 -6.89
N LEU A 37 6.21 -5.98 -6.24
CA LEU A 37 5.86 -6.18 -4.84
C LEU A 37 6.62 -5.21 -3.93
N ARG A 38 7.92 -5.03 -4.20
CA ARG A 38 8.73 -4.06 -3.43
C ARG A 38 8.17 -2.65 -3.57
N ASP A 39 7.84 -2.24 -4.80
CA ASP A 39 7.31 -0.91 -5.05
C ASP A 39 6.00 -0.66 -4.30
N MET A 40 5.10 -1.64 -4.28
CA MET A 40 3.85 -1.54 -3.53
C MET A 40 4.10 -1.44 -2.02
N SER A 41 5.01 -2.26 -1.50
CA SER A 41 5.35 -2.26 -0.08
C SER A 41 5.94 -0.92 0.34
N GLN A 42 6.84 -0.37 -0.48
CA GLN A 42 7.45 0.94 -0.21
C GLN A 42 6.43 2.07 -0.25
N ARG A 43 5.47 2.00 -1.17
CA ARG A 43 4.40 3.01 -1.22
C ARG A 43 3.52 2.98 0.03
N LEU A 44 3.21 1.79 0.52
CA LEU A 44 2.40 1.68 1.73
C LEU A 44 3.18 2.20 2.95
N ASP A 45 4.44 1.80 3.11
CA ASP A 45 5.29 2.31 4.19
C ASP A 45 5.40 3.84 4.14
N THR A 46 5.56 4.38 2.93
CA THR A 46 5.62 5.83 2.72
C THR A 46 4.33 6.49 3.20
N ALA A 47 3.18 5.92 2.88
CA ALA A 47 1.89 6.46 3.30
C ALA A 47 1.76 6.49 4.83
N PHE A 48 2.19 5.44 5.51
CA PHE A 48 2.20 5.40 6.98
C PHE A 48 3.08 6.51 7.57
N LEU A 49 4.27 6.71 7.01
CA LEU A 49 5.20 7.73 7.53
C LEU A 49 4.68 9.15 7.28
N ILE A 50 4.07 9.40 6.12
CA ILE A 50 3.44 10.68 5.84
C ILE A 50 2.33 10.95 6.87
N ASP A 51 1.52 9.95 7.15
CA ASP A 51 0.42 10.08 8.10
C ASP A 51 0.93 10.37 9.51
N GLU A 52 2.12 9.87 9.86
CA GLU A 52 2.75 10.12 11.15
C GLU A 52 3.47 11.47 11.21
N GLY A 53 3.49 12.23 10.12
CA GLY A 53 4.11 13.55 10.08
C GLY A 53 5.61 13.54 9.85
N VAL A 54 6.17 12.43 9.40
CA VAL A 54 7.60 12.32 9.11
C VAL A 54 7.93 13.17 7.87
N SER A 55 9.04 13.90 7.88
CA SER A 55 9.44 14.75 6.76
C SER A 55 9.79 13.91 5.52
N TYR A 56 9.62 14.50 4.35
CA TYR A 56 9.93 13.84 3.09
C TYR A 56 11.39 13.41 3.02
N GLN A 57 12.29 14.25 3.55
CA GLN A 57 13.71 13.93 3.57
C GLN A 57 13.98 12.66 4.39
N LYS A 58 13.39 12.56 5.57
CA LYS A 58 13.56 11.39 6.43
C LYS A 58 12.95 10.14 5.80
N ILE A 59 11.79 10.28 5.15
CA ILE A 59 11.15 9.16 4.45
C ILE A 59 12.08 8.64 3.34
N SER A 60 12.62 9.56 2.55
CA SER A 60 13.55 9.19 1.47
C SER A 60 14.78 8.47 2.02
N GLU A 61 15.33 8.93 3.14
CA GLU A 61 16.49 8.30 3.79
C GLU A 61 16.15 6.92 4.35
N GLN A 62 14.99 6.77 4.98
CA GLN A 62 14.60 5.52 5.63
C GLN A 62 14.20 4.43 4.64
N ILE A 63 13.40 4.80 3.63
CA ILE A 63 12.81 3.84 2.71
C ILE A 63 13.61 3.73 1.42
N GLY A 64 14.26 4.81 1.01
CA GLY A 64 15.01 4.83 -0.24
C GLY A 64 14.17 5.17 -1.46
N VAL A 65 12.99 5.76 -1.26
CA VAL A 65 12.13 6.20 -2.37
C VAL A 65 12.46 7.64 -2.75
N SER A 66 12.19 7.99 -4.01
CA SER A 66 12.41 9.35 -4.48
C SER A 66 11.37 10.32 -3.91
N THR A 67 11.73 11.62 -3.88
CA THR A 67 10.80 12.65 -3.46
C THR A 67 9.57 12.72 -4.38
N ALA A 68 9.74 12.39 -5.66
CA ALA A 68 8.62 12.32 -6.59
C ALA A 68 7.61 11.24 -6.18
N THR A 69 8.12 10.07 -5.77
CA THR A 69 7.26 8.99 -5.26
C THR A 69 6.54 9.42 -3.99
N ILE A 70 7.25 10.07 -3.06
CA ILE A 70 6.65 10.55 -1.81
C ILE A 70 5.54 11.56 -2.09
N SER A 71 5.78 12.51 -3.00
CA SER A 71 4.76 13.50 -3.38
C SER A 71 3.54 12.85 -3.99
N ARG A 72 3.74 11.82 -4.82
CA ARG A 72 2.64 11.09 -5.44
C ARG A 72 1.81 10.34 -4.40
N VAL A 73 2.46 9.66 -3.46
CA VAL A 73 1.76 8.96 -2.37
C VAL A 73 1.00 9.96 -1.51
N SER A 74 1.61 11.08 -1.19
CA SER A 74 0.96 12.14 -0.40
C SER A 74 -0.31 12.65 -1.10
N ARG A 75 -0.23 12.86 -2.41
CA ARG A 75 -1.40 13.30 -3.18
C ARG A 75 -2.52 12.26 -3.13
N CYS A 76 -2.18 10.97 -3.30
CA CYS A 76 -3.17 9.91 -3.23
C CYS A 76 -3.77 9.78 -1.83
N LEU A 77 -2.96 9.94 -0.79
CA LEU A 77 -3.43 9.88 0.59
C LEU A 77 -4.42 11.00 0.89
N ASN A 78 -4.17 12.21 0.39
CA ASN A 78 -5.00 13.38 0.68
C ASN A 78 -6.17 13.57 -0.30
N TYR A 79 -6.00 13.19 -1.56
CA TYR A 79 -6.97 13.50 -2.62
C TYR A 79 -7.31 12.31 -3.51
N GLY A 80 -6.86 11.10 -3.15
CA GLY A 80 -7.09 9.91 -3.96
C GLY A 80 -8.44 9.25 -3.68
N ALA A 81 -8.50 7.95 -3.96
CA ALA A 81 -9.74 7.17 -3.83
C ALA A 81 -10.11 6.84 -2.37
N GLY A 82 -9.25 7.15 -1.42
CA GLY A 82 -9.50 6.87 -0.01
C GLY A 82 -8.94 5.53 0.49
N GLY A 83 -8.31 4.75 -0.39
CA GLY A 83 -7.80 3.43 -0.01
C GLY A 83 -6.69 3.47 1.03
N TYR A 84 -5.73 4.37 0.87
CA TYR A 84 -4.66 4.51 1.87
C TYR A 84 -5.24 4.89 3.22
N ARG A 85 -6.13 5.88 3.26
CA ARG A 85 -6.72 6.35 4.52
C ARG A 85 -7.46 5.23 5.23
N GLU A 86 -8.26 4.50 4.48
CA GLU A 86 -9.06 3.40 5.01
C GLU A 86 -8.17 2.31 5.62
N ILE A 87 -7.14 1.89 4.92
CA ILE A 87 -6.24 0.82 5.39
C ILE A 87 -5.40 1.28 6.58
N ILE A 88 -4.86 2.50 6.51
CA ILE A 88 -4.05 3.04 7.61
C ILE A 88 -4.89 3.11 8.89
N ASP A 89 -6.11 3.62 8.79
CA ASP A 89 -6.99 3.74 9.95
C ASP A 89 -7.35 2.38 10.54
N ARG A 90 -7.66 1.40 9.69
CA ARG A 90 -7.95 0.03 10.14
C ARG A 90 -6.77 -0.61 10.84
N MET A 91 -5.58 -0.47 10.29
CA MET A 91 -4.38 -1.08 10.87
C MET A 91 -4.01 -0.43 12.19
N LYS A 92 -4.17 0.88 12.31
CA LYS A 92 -3.94 1.58 13.58
C LYS A 92 -4.96 1.18 14.63
N GLU A 93 -6.21 1.00 14.25
CA GLU A 93 -7.26 0.56 15.15
C GLU A 93 -6.98 -0.86 15.67
N ALA A 94 -6.58 -1.76 14.80
CA ALA A 94 -6.21 -3.13 15.18
C ALA A 94 -5.06 -3.13 16.21
N ASP A 95 -4.06 -2.27 16.01
CA ASP A 95 -2.94 -2.16 16.94
C ASP A 95 -3.37 -1.64 18.31
N ARG A 96 -4.39 -0.79 18.37
CA ARG A 96 -4.90 -0.27 19.64
C ARG A 96 -5.66 -1.31 20.46
N GLU A 97 -6.26 -2.29 19.79
CA GLU A 97 -7.06 -3.33 20.47
C GLU A 97 -6.18 -4.38 21.16
N ASP A 98 -4.91 -4.39 20.84
CA ASP A 98 -3.93 -5.24 21.52
C ASP A 98 -3.38 -4.53 22.79
#